data_a9bbcac96d8b6e248ca79e071057e30d
#
_entry.id   a9bbcac96d8b6e248ca79e071057e30d
#
_cell.length_a   1.000
_cell.length_b   1.000
_cell.length_c   1.000
_cell.angle_alpha   90.00
_cell.angle_beta   90.00
_cell.angle_gamma   90.00
#
_symmetry.space_group_name_H-M   'P 1'
#
loop_
_entity.id
_entity.type
_entity.pdbx_description
1 polymer ?
#
loop_
_entity_poly.entity_id
_entity_poly.type
_entity_poly.pdbx_seq_one_letter_code
_entity_poly.pdbx_strand_id
1 'polypeptide(L)'
;MQKKILSVVMMLSAIVMCSSCLSNSDVEYDYSDDSAISAFSLGNVQYVAGQHKATGKDSIVSKNFSSVKFRIDQLGGKIYNVDSLPMQALAAKVLCTLSTYNSGVVGLKSATSDTVKYFASTDTIDFTTPRTFIVYSNSGLGFRRYTVSVNVHKQDSAAFVWKQMPSLPEELKQMKGLRMTATKDGLHIAATDGAESFYYVGSKDNMAAAHKTATWTAAQEGANVWNTLVGNNAKGFVAGNGGVAEFDDNTLQTTASAHNFNTLLAATSQRLYANVDGQGLMSAPVDDLTTGAWTAEPVSEDDNMAQFPTKGLASAILPLPTNSDSRYVVVVGHNDGEAYSSVWAKIEEDGQNKQQWMQYPYDDNDNRLPAFDNLQMGVYNGRIVALGHNNGQQTAKMYRSEDHGLTWQVDTVVTMPEGISSNGTLAFAIDSDNFVWIVCGGTGQVWRGRQNFLGWEKREDVFEEKKKAN
;
A
#
# COMPACT_ATOMS: atom_id res chain seq x y z
N MET A 1 -91.28 6.51 -42.56
CA MET A 1 -90.89 7.56 -41.58
C MET A 1 -90.02 7.02 -40.43
N GLN A 2 -90.30 5.87 -39.88
CA GLN A 2 -89.50 5.31 -38.73
C GLN A 2 -88.02 5.12 -38.98
N LYS A 3 -87.58 4.67 -40.16
CA LYS A 3 -86.12 4.47 -40.46
C LYS A 3 -85.30 5.77 -40.52
N LYS A 4 -85.95 6.89 -40.93
CA LYS A 4 -85.30 8.20 -40.97
C LYS A 4 -85.14 8.81 -39.56
N ILE A 5 -86.10 8.55 -38.69
CA ILE A 5 -86.06 9.02 -37.27
C ILE A 5 -84.99 8.26 -36.50
N LEU A 6 -84.85 6.96 -36.72
CA LEU A 6 -83.81 6.11 -36.07
C LEU A 6 -82.42 6.53 -36.50
N SER A 7 -82.19 6.90 -37.73
CA SER A 7 -80.92 7.39 -38.27
C SER A 7 -80.51 8.76 -37.63
N VAL A 8 -81.50 9.67 -37.43
CA VAL A 8 -81.24 10.96 -36.80
C VAL A 8 -80.99 10.80 -35.32
N VAL A 9 -81.69 9.90 -34.65
CA VAL A 9 -81.39 9.63 -33.18
C VAL A 9 -80.04 8.97 -32.98
N MET A 10 -79.67 8.05 -33.93
CA MET A 10 -78.33 7.47 -33.86
C MET A 10 -77.21 8.47 -34.16
N MET A 11 -77.43 9.43 -35.04
CA MET A 11 -76.50 10.49 -35.34
C MET A 11 -76.36 11.52 -34.16
N LEU A 12 -77.47 11.83 -33.51
CA LEU A 12 -77.46 12.70 -32.31
C LEU A 12 -76.82 12.01 -31.13
N SER A 13 -77.00 10.68 -30.94
CA SER A 13 -76.34 9.94 -29.87
C SER A 13 -74.81 9.84 -30.10
N ALA A 14 -74.35 9.73 -31.32
CA ALA A 14 -72.93 9.75 -31.66
C ALA A 14 -72.28 11.10 -31.41
N ILE A 15 -72.98 12.21 -31.65
CA ILE A 15 -72.48 13.57 -31.34
C ILE A 15 -72.37 13.82 -29.82
N VAL A 16 -73.28 13.30 -29.02
CA VAL A 16 -73.26 13.41 -27.58
C VAL A 16 -72.16 12.56 -27.00
N MET A 17 -71.85 11.38 -27.57
CA MET A 17 -70.67 10.60 -27.11
C MET A 17 -69.31 11.21 -27.48
N CYS A 18 -69.27 11.95 -28.61
CA CYS A 18 -68.01 12.63 -28.98
C CYS A 18 -67.80 13.94 -28.18
N SER A 19 -68.83 14.54 -27.63
CA SER A 19 -68.64 15.73 -26.77
C SER A 19 -68.30 15.40 -25.33
N SER A 20 -68.46 14.14 -24.91
CA SER A 20 -68.04 13.72 -23.55
C SER A 20 -66.54 13.51 -23.39
N CYS A 21 -65.75 13.54 -24.47
CA CYS A 21 -64.28 13.40 -24.41
C CYS A 21 -63.53 14.76 -24.43
N LEU A 22 -64.27 15.88 -24.44
CA LEU A 22 -63.68 17.22 -24.31
C LEU A 22 -64.02 17.84 -22.96
N SER A 23 -63.88 17.10 -21.89
CA SER A 23 -63.65 17.75 -20.63
C SER A 23 -62.17 18.16 -20.62
N ASN A 24 -61.87 19.39 -21.01
CA ASN A 24 -60.67 20.09 -20.60
C ASN A 24 -60.70 20.15 -19.06
N SER A 25 -60.21 19.09 -18.43
CA SER A 25 -59.61 19.32 -17.17
C SER A 25 -58.32 20.09 -17.50
N ASP A 26 -58.35 21.38 -17.37
CA ASP A 26 -57.14 22.18 -17.26
C ASP A 26 -56.40 21.65 -16.05
N VAL A 27 -55.59 20.60 -16.27
CA VAL A 27 -54.59 20.19 -15.33
C VAL A 27 -53.55 21.28 -15.41
N GLU A 28 -53.64 22.22 -14.53
CA GLU A 28 -52.63 23.24 -14.34
C GLU A 28 -51.34 22.51 -13.91
N TYR A 29 -50.46 22.22 -14.88
CA TYR A 29 -49.16 21.62 -14.60
C TYR A 29 -48.32 22.71 -13.94
N ASP A 30 -48.09 22.59 -12.66
CA ASP A 30 -47.14 23.43 -11.93
C ASP A 30 -45.72 23.04 -12.38
N TYR A 31 -45.21 23.75 -13.36
CA TYR A 31 -43.84 23.54 -13.85
C TYR A 31 -42.82 24.15 -12.89
N SER A 32 -41.96 23.32 -12.38
CA SER A 32 -40.90 23.75 -11.45
C SER A 32 -39.80 24.55 -12.13
N ASP A 33 -39.36 25.60 -11.47
CA ASP A 33 -38.18 26.41 -11.87
C ASP A 33 -36.84 25.74 -11.51
N ASP A 34 -36.86 24.62 -10.78
CA ASP A 34 -35.64 23.94 -10.37
C ASP A 34 -34.92 23.31 -11.58
N SER A 35 -33.66 23.62 -11.69
CA SER A 35 -32.73 23.16 -12.74
C SER A 35 -31.49 22.42 -12.14
N ALA A 36 -31.65 21.85 -10.94
CA ALA A 36 -30.58 21.17 -10.28
C ALA A 36 -30.36 19.74 -10.78
N ILE A 37 -29.11 19.32 -10.89
CA ILE A 37 -28.72 17.91 -11.12
C ILE A 37 -28.80 17.16 -9.80
N SER A 38 -29.56 16.04 -9.76
CA SER A 38 -29.70 15.18 -8.59
C SER A 38 -28.71 14.03 -8.57
N ALA A 39 -28.30 13.52 -9.73
CA ALA A 39 -27.33 12.44 -9.84
C ALA A 39 -26.50 12.56 -11.13
N PHE A 40 -25.27 12.08 -11.03
CA PHE A 40 -24.35 11.89 -12.15
C PHE A 40 -23.59 10.59 -11.94
N SER A 41 -23.49 9.75 -12.98
CA SER A 41 -22.68 8.54 -12.93
C SER A 41 -22.08 8.24 -14.31
N LEU A 42 -20.95 7.54 -14.29
CA LEU A 42 -20.34 7.00 -15.50
C LEU A 42 -21.02 5.67 -15.85
N GLY A 43 -21.02 5.35 -17.13
CA GLY A 43 -21.30 4.01 -17.63
C GLY A 43 -20.00 3.30 -18.03
N ASN A 44 -20.00 2.78 -19.25
CA ASN A 44 -18.85 2.13 -19.83
C ASN A 44 -17.83 3.16 -20.33
N VAL A 45 -16.56 2.92 -20.01
CA VAL A 45 -15.40 3.68 -20.45
C VAL A 45 -14.45 2.75 -21.19
N GLN A 46 -13.83 3.19 -22.25
CA GLN A 46 -12.74 2.44 -22.89
C GLN A 46 -11.54 2.37 -21.93
N TYR A 47 -10.92 1.20 -21.85
CA TYR A 47 -9.86 0.90 -20.92
C TYR A 47 -8.74 0.12 -21.61
N VAL A 48 -7.49 0.54 -21.44
CA VAL A 48 -6.32 -0.17 -21.97
C VAL A 48 -6.01 -1.34 -21.03
N ALA A 49 -6.34 -2.56 -21.44
CA ALA A 49 -6.13 -3.77 -20.64
C ALA A 49 -4.68 -4.30 -20.74
N GLY A 50 -3.88 -3.81 -21.65
CA GLY A 50 -2.51 -4.20 -21.91
C GLY A 50 -2.13 -4.03 -23.38
N GLN A 51 -0.93 -4.50 -23.75
CA GLN A 51 -0.48 -4.50 -25.13
C GLN A 51 -0.49 -5.91 -25.72
N HIS A 52 -0.89 -6.04 -26.96
CA HIS A 52 -0.83 -7.29 -27.69
C HIS A 52 0.62 -7.64 -27.99
N LYS A 53 1.12 -8.75 -27.44
CA LYS A 53 2.55 -9.15 -27.46
C LYS A 53 3.15 -9.18 -28.88
N ALA A 54 2.39 -9.58 -29.90
CA ALA A 54 2.88 -9.71 -31.27
C ALA A 54 2.87 -8.40 -32.08
N THR A 55 2.03 -7.42 -31.72
CA THR A 55 1.84 -6.20 -32.53
C THR A 55 2.22 -4.92 -31.79
N GLY A 56 2.42 -4.98 -30.48
CA GLY A 56 2.68 -3.81 -29.64
C GLY A 56 1.48 -2.84 -29.53
N LYS A 57 0.32 -3.17 -30.10
CA LYS A 57 -0.87 -2.32 -30.06
C LYS A 57 -1.62 -2.52 -28.76
N ASP A 58 -2.22 -1.44 -28.25
CA ASP A 58 -3.04 -1.48 -27.06
C ASP A 58 -4.27 -2.36 -27.26
N SER A 59 -4.52 -3.24 -26.29
CA SER A 59 -5.75 -4.01 -26.17
C SER A 59 -6.78 -3.16 -25.43
N ILE A 60 -7.77 -2.65 -26.16
CA ILE A 60 -8.81 -1.79 -25.57
C ILE A 60 -10.06 -2.64 -25.28
N VAL A 61 -10.51 -2.57 -24.04
CA VAL A 61 -11.74 -3.21 -23.56
C VAL A 61 -12.74 -2.17 -23.04
N SER A 62 -14.00 -2.54 -22.94
CA SER A 62 -15.02 -1.70 -22.30
C SER A 62 -15.13 -2.10 -20.84
N LYS A 63 -14.92 -1.16 -19.92
CA LYS A 63 -15.03 -1.38 -18.47
C LYS A 63 -16.08 -0.47 -17.87
N ASN A 64 -16.93 -1.03 -16.99
CA ASN A 64 -17.97 -0.27 -16.31
C ASN A 64 -17.42 0.46 -15.09
N PHE A 65 -17.73 1.76 -14.96
CA PHE A 65 -17.32 2.63 -13.87
C PHE A 65 -18.51 3.26 -13.12
N SER A 66 -19.69 2.62 -13.16
CA SER A 66 -20.89 3.13 -12.49
C SER A 66 -20.77 3.20 -10.96
N SER A 67 -19.85 2.45 -10.37
CA SER A 67 -19.56 2.49 -8.93
C SER A 67 -18.72 3.70 -8.47
N VAL A 68 -18.13 4.45 -9.41
CA VAL A 68 -17.33 5.62 -9.10
C VAL A 68 -18.23 6.74 -8.59
N LYS A 69 -17.91 7.27 -7.43
CA LYS A 69 -18.69 8.32 -6.78
C LYS A 69 -18.33 9.69 -7.32
N PHE A 70 -19.38 10.45 -7.65
CA PHE A 70 -19.27 11.85 -8.05
C PHE A 70 -19.82 12.78 -6.97
N ARG A 71 -19.11 13.86 -6.75
CA ARG A 71 -19.57 14.97 -5.90
C ARG A 71 -20.25 16.01 -6.81
N ILE A 72 -21.42 16.47 -6.40
CA ILE A 72 -22.18 17.55 -7.07
C ILE A 72 -22.14 18.75 -6.14
N ASP A 73 -21.40 19.77 -6.56
CA ASP A 73 -21.37 21.08 -5.91
C ASP A 73 -22.45 21.94 -6.57
N GLN A 74 -23.59 22.05 -5.90
CA GLN A 74 -24.73 22.80 -6.38
C GLN A 74 -24.47 24.31 -6.43
N LEU A 75 -23.67 24.83 -5.51
CA LEU A 75 -23.38 26.26 -5.43
C LEU A 75 -22.31 26.68 -6.43
N GLY A 76 -21.25 25.88 -6.53
CA GLY A 76 -20.16 26.12 -7.48
C GLY A 76 -20.45 25.65 -8.91
N GLY A 77 -21.55 24.94 -9.13
CA GLY A 77 -21.88 24.38 -10.46
C GLY A 77 -20.82 23.41 -10.96
N LYS A 78 -20.26 22.57 -10.08
CA LYS A 78 -19.21 21.62 -10.44
C LYS A 78 -19.61 20.17 -10.13
N ILE A 79 -19.25 19.25 -11.01
CA ILE A 79 -19.45 17.80 -10.82
C ILE A 79 -18.12 17.12 -11.12
N TYR A 80 -17.64 16.28 -10.19
CA TYR A 80 -16.37 15.61 -10.33
C TYR A 80 -16.32 14.29 -9.55
N ASN A 81 -15.51 13.34 -10.03
CA ASN A 81 -15.28 12.09 -9.30
C ASN A 81 -14.37 12.34 -8.08
N VAL A 82 -14.76 11.74 -6.93
CA VAL A 82 -14.01 11.87 -5.67
C VAL A 82 -12.65 11.20 -5.79
N ASP A 83 -12.63 9.99 -6.37
CA ASP A 83 -11.42 9.25 -6.67
C ASP A 83 -11.18 9.26 -8.18
N SER A 84 -9.94 9.49 -8.61
CA SER A 84 -9.57 9.45 -10.02
C SER A 84 -9.75 8.05 -10.61
N LEU A 85 -10.13 7.98 -11.89
CA LEU A 85 -10.12 6.72 -12.63
C LEU A 85 -8.68 6.21 -12.79
N PRO A 86 -8.46 4.89 -12.95
CA PRO A 86 -7.15 4.35 -13.27
C PRO A 86 -6.53 4.99 -14.51
N MET A 87 -5.21 5.09 -14.58
CA MET A 87 -4.48 5.70 -15.70
C MET A 87 -4.84 5.10 -17.06
N GLN A 88 -5.21 3.83 -17.09
CA GLN A 88 -5.59 3.11 -18.29
C GLN A 88 -6.99 3.47 -18.83
N ALA A 89 -7.80 4.26 -18.09
CA ALA A 89 -9.13 4.70 -18.54
C ALA A 89 -9.01 5.81 -19.59
N LEU A 90 -9.68 5.64 -20.73
CA LEU A 90 -9.65 6.58 -21.83
C LEU A 90 -10.85 7.54 -21.74
N ALA A 91 -10.61 8.74 -21.24
CA ALA A 91 -11.65 9.76 -21.03
C ALA A 91 -12.23 10.36 -22.34
N ALA A 92 -11.68 10.02 -23.52
CA ALA A 92 -12.13 10.56 -24.79
C ALA A 92 -13.49 10.02 -25.27
N LYS A 93 -13.94 8.86 -24.75
CA LYS A 93 -15.21 8.23 -25.14
C LYS A 93 -15.90 7.62 -23.94
N VAL A 94 -16.62 8.42 -23.20
CA VAL A 94 -17.25 8.05 -21.94
C VAL A 94 -18.76 8.10 -22.07
N LEU A 95 -19.45 7.02 -21.70
CA LEU A 95 -20.88 7.04 -21.47
C LEU A 95 -21.17 7.54 -20.07
N CYS A 96 -22.14 8.43 -19.92
CA CYS A 96 -22.59 8.89 -18.61
C CYS A 96 -24.09 9.03 -18.55
N THR A 97 -24.63 8.95 -17.34
CA THR A 97 -26.03 9.23 -17.05
C THR A 97 -26.14 10.41 -16.10
N LEU A 98 -27.19 11.16 -16.28
CA LEU A 98 -27.47 12.35 -15.51
C LEU A 98 -28.96 12.39 -15.18
N SER A 99 -29.30 12.69 -13.92
CA SER A 99 -30.67 12.90 -13.48
C SER A 99 -30.82 14.33 -12.96
N THR A 100 -31.94 14.94 -13.27
CA THR A 100 -32.31 16.26 -12.74
C THR A 100 -33.44 16.11 -11.73
N TYR A 101 -33.62 17.07 -10.84
CA TYR A 101 -34.75 17.07 -9.93
C TYR A 101 -36.04 17.29 -10.76
N ASN A 102 -36.73 17.72 -11.16
CA ASN A 102 -37.98 17.93 -11.87
C ASN A 102 -37.95 17.67 -13.38
N SER A 103 -37.19 16.67 -13.82
CA SER A 103 -37.11 16.26 -15.24
C SER A 103 -36.75 17.38 -16.23
N GLY A 104 -35.94 18.34 -15.79
CA GLY A 104 -35.43 19.43 -16.61
C GLY A 104 -34.63 18.91 -17.82
N VAL A 105 -34.74 19.63 -18.95
CA VAL A 105 -34.01 19.29 -20.18
C VAL A 105 -32.52 19.59 -20.04
N VAL A 106 -31.69 18.64 -20.48
CA VAL A 106 -30.24 18.80 -20.39
C VAL A 106 -29.61 19.03 -21.75
N GLY A 107 -28.84 20.10 -21.85
CA GLY A 107 -28.00 20.41 -23.00
C GLY A 107 -26.53 20.21 -22.69
N LEU A 108 -25.78 19.76 -23.68
CA LEU A 108 -24.32 19.68 -23.66
C LEU A 108 -23.72 20.76 -24.55
N LYS A 109 -22.92 21.65 -23.95
CA LYS A 109 -22.21 22.69 -24.71
C LYS A 109 -21.08 22.05 -25.55
N SER A 110 -20.91 22.48 -26.78
CA SER A 110 -19.77 22.10 -27.62
C SER A 110 -18.45 22.46 -26.94
N ALA A 111 -17.39 21.67 -27.16
CA ALA A 111 -16.05 21.98 -26.66
C ALA A 111 -15.39 23.10 -27.47
N THR A 112 -15.80 23.34 -28.71
CA THR A 112 -15.14 24.22 -29.67
C THR A 112 -15.97 25.42 -30.11
N SER A 113 -17.25 25.47 -29.70
CA SER A 113 -18.18 26.54 -30.07
C SER A 113 -19.20 26.78 -28.95
N ASP A 114 -20.00 27.86 -29.11
CA ASP A 114 -21.08 28.16 -28.15
C ASP A 114 -22.37 27.40 -28.39
N THR A 115 -22.37 26.47 -29.35
CA THR A 115 -23.55 25.63 -29.64
C THR A 115 -23.86 24.67 -28.51
N VAL A 116 -25.14 24.50 -28.22
CA VAL A 116 -25.66 23.54 -27.25
C VAL A 116 -26.47 22.49 -27.95
N LYS A 117 -26.19 21.21 -27.70
CA LYS A 117 -26.95 20.07 -28.23
C LYS A 117 -27.70 19.41 -27.08
N TYR A 118 -28.85 18.78 -27.38
CA TYR A 118 -29.54 17.93 -26.44
C TYR A 118 -28.57 16.80 -25.94
N PHE A 119 -28.55 16.56 -24.67
CA PHE A 119 -27.76 15.48 -24.08
C PHE A 119 -28.57 14.17 -24.15
N ALA A 120 -28.02 13.15 -24.78
CA ALA A 120 -28.50 11.79 -24.72
C ALA A 120 -27.52 10.88 -23.99
N SER A 121 -28.00 10.06 -23.05
CA SER A 121 -27.15 9.14 -22.25
C SER A 121 -26.54 8.00 -23.10
N THR A 122 -27.01 7.84 -24.36
CA THR A 122 -26.44 6.90 -25.32
C THR A 122 -25.22 7.43 -26.05
N ASP A 123 -24.99 8.75 -25.99
CA ASP A 123 -23.87 9.38 -26.67
C ASP A 123 -22.60 9.37 -25.84
N THR A 124 -21.50 9.03 -26.47
CA THR A 124 -20.20 9.15 -25.82
C THR A 124 -19.75 10.59 -25.79
N ILE A 125 -19.18 10.98 -24.64
CA ILE A 125 -18.65 12.34 -24.42
C ILE A 125 -17.16 12.25 -24.23
N ASP A 126 -16.44 13.22 -24.81
CA ASP A 126 -15.03 13.42 -24.57
C ASP A 126 -14.84 14.27 -23.29
N PHE A 127 -14.31 13.66 -22.24
CA PHE A 127 -13.95 14.27 -20.96
C PHE A 127 -12.43 14.46 -20.79
N THR A 128 -11.66 14.44 -21.86
CA THR A 128 -10.23 14.82 -21.78
C THR A 128 -10.05 16.26 -21.28
N THR A 129 -11.09 17.07 -21.42
CA THR A 129 -11.23 18.39 -20.81
C THR A 129 -12.59 18.52 -20.13
N PRO A 130 -12.74 19.41 -19.13
CA PRO A 130 -14.04 19.61 -18.48
C PRO A 130 -15.13 20.01 -19.48
N ARG A 131 -16.35 19.47 -19.30
CA ARG A 131 -17.49 19.71 -20.18
C ARG A 131 -18.60 20.46 -19.46
N THR A 132 -19.26 21.36 -20.19
CA THR A 132 -20.34 22.15 -19.63
C THR A 132 -21.69 21.55 -20.00
N PHE A 133 -22.46 21.19 -18.99
CA PHE A 133 -23.87 20.80 -19.09
C PHE A 133 -24.75 21.98 -18.69
N ILE A 134 -25.86 22.16 -19.38
CA ILE A 134 -26.84 23.20 -19.08
C ILE A 134 -28.17 22.49 -18.83
N VAL A 135 -28.71 22.68 -17.63
CA VAL A 135 -30.03 22.14 -17.26
C VAL A 135 -31.03 23.26 -17.33
N TYR A 136 -32.02 23.10 -18.18
CA TYR A 136 -33.16 24.02 -18.28
C TYR A 136 -34.29 23.53 -17.38
N SER A 137 -34.90 24.46 -16.65
CA SER A 137 -36.09 24.15 -15.84
C SER A 137 -37.28 23.72 -16.71
N ASN A 138 -38.20 22.93 -16.11
CA ASN A 138 -39.43 22.55 -16.80
C ASN A 138 -40.35 23.72 -17.14
N SER A 139 -40.29 24.78 -16.32
CA SER A 139 -41.01 26.04 -16.60
C SER A 139 -40.47 26.80 -17.83
N GLY A 140 -39.20 26.49 -18.22
CA GLY A 140 -38.49 27.24 -19.26
C GLY A 140 -37.98 28.61 -18.80
N LEU A 141 -38.23 29.00 -17.55
CA LEU A 141 -37.90 30.34 -17.02
C LEU A 141 -36.45 30.43 -16.49
N GLY A 142 -35.81 29.26 -16.24
CA GLY A 142 -34.47 29.24 -15.65
C GLY A 142 -33.55 28.17 -16.24
N PHE A 143 -32.29 28.35 -16.01
CA PHE A 143 -31.29 27.32 -16.33
C PHE A 143 -30.12 27.38 -15.34
N ARG A 144 -29.41 26.25 -15.19
CA ARG A 144 -28.19 26.15 -14.40
C ARG A 144 -27.08 25.50 -15.23
N ARG A 145 -25.85 26.00 -15.06
CA ARG A 145 -24.67 25.42 -15.72
C ARG A 145 -23.85 24.61 -14.73
N TYR A 146 -23.39 23.44 -15.20
CA TYR A 146 -22.49 22.58 -14.46
C TYR A 146 -21.26 22.29 -15.28
N THR A 147 -20.08 22.48 -14.70
CA THR A 147 -18.82 22.01 -15.27
C THR A 147 -18.55 20.61 -14.74
N VAL A 148 -18.56 19.63 -15.61
CA VAL A 148 -18.31 18.23 -15.27
C VAL A 148 -16.88 17.88 -15.64
N SER A 149 -16.12 17.38 -14.66
CA SER A 149 -14.76 16.89 -14.83
C SER A 149 -14.69 15.40 -14.50
N VAL A 150 -14.02 14.63 -15.37
CA VAL A 150 -13.70 13.23 -15.13
C VAL A 150 -12.21 13.10 -15.02
N ASN A 151 -11.71 12.86 -13.81
CA ASN A 151 -10.27 12.74 -13.61
C ASN A 151 -9.80 11.33 -13.74
N VAL A 152 -8.66 11.21 -14.35
CA VAL A 152 -7.91 9.98 -14.58
C VAL A 152 -6.53 10.18 -13.98
N HIS A 153 -6.03 9.19 -13.24
CA HIS A 153 -4.67 9.20 -12.72
C HIS A 153 -3.66 9.35 -13.86
N LYS A 154 -2.63 10.14 -13.62
CA LYS A 154 -1.50 10.33 -14.55
C LYS A 154 -0.42 9.29 -14.36
N GLN A 155 -0.47 8.53 -13.27
CA GLN A 155 0.51 7.51 -12.89
C GLN A 155 -0.20 6.16 -12.73
N ASP A 156 0.51 5.08 -13.09
CA ASP A 156 0.00 3.73 -12.86
C ASP A 156 -0.05 3.44 -11.35
N SER A 157 -1.23 3.10 -10.85
CA SER A 157 -1.44 2.74 -9.44
C SER A 157 -0.62 1.53 -9.02
N ALA A 158 -0.40 0.58 -9.91
CA ALA A 158 0.35 -0.64 -9.64
C ALA A 158 1.88 -0.46 -9.71
N ALA A 159 2.35 0.63 -10.32
CA ALA A 159 3.78 0.87 -10.45
C ALA A 159 4.44 1.06 -9.08
N PHE A 160 5.56 0.37 -8.89
CA PHE A 160 6.46 0.59 -7.76
C PHE A 160 7.52 1.62 -8.17
N VAL A 161 7.58 2.73 -7.46
CA VAL A 161 8.46 3.85 -7.83
C VAL A 161 9.55 4.03 -6.79
N TRP A 162 10.80 3.89 -7.22
CA TRP A 162 11.97 4.21 -6.43
C TRP A 162 12.35 5.68 -6.54
N LYS A 163 12.80 6.24 -5.44
CA LYS A 163 13.39 7.57 -5.35
C LYS A 163 14.72 7.48 -4.62
N GLN A 164 15.74 8.05 -5.21
CA GLN A 164 17.02 8.22 -4.55
C GLN A 164 16.92 9.37 -3.56
N MET A 165 17.29 9.10 -2.32
CA MET A 165 17.30 10.04 -1.21
C MET A 165 18.72 10.61 -1.02
N PRO A 166 18.90 11.64 -0.16
CA PRO A 166 20.25 12.10 0.21
C PRO A 166 21.14 10.95 0.70
N SER A 167 22.39 10.94 0.28
CA SER A 167 23.34 9.86 0.58
C SER A 167 23.68 9.79 2.06
N LEU A 168 24.09 8.59 2.51
CA LEU A 168 24.60 8.35 3.86
C LEU A 168 25.81 9.24 4.21
N PRO A 169 26.06 9.51 5.49
CA PRO A 169 27.33 10.08 5.95
C PRO A 169 28.53 9.24 5.53
N GLU A 170 29.69 9.88 5.37
CA GLU A 170 30.90 9.23 4.87
C GLU A 170 31.34 8.04 5.74
N GLU A 171 31.14 8.12 7.05
CA GLU A 171 31.46 7.04 7.98
C GLU A 171 30.70 5.74 7.65
N LEU A 172 29.40 5.83 7.34
CA LEU A 172 28.57 4.67 7.01
C LEU A 172 28.93 4.03 5.66
N LYS A 173 29.52 4.77 4.75
CA LYS A 173 29.97 4.22 3.46
C LYS A 173 31.09 3.20 3.60
N GLN A 174 31.92 3.33 4.63
CA GLN A 174 33.11 2.49 4.86
C GLN A 174 32.79 1.18 5.61
N MET A 175 31.55 0.99 6.03
CA MET A 175 31.14 -0.19 6.79
C MET A 175 31.18 -1.46 5.96
N LYS A 176 31.55 -2.57 6.62
CA LYS A 176 31.64 -3.91 6.02
C LYS A 176 30.38 -4.75 6.22
N GLY A 177 29.51 -4.33 7.12
CA GLY A 177 28.20 -4.92 7.38
C GLY A 177 27.22 -3.85 7.79
N LEU A 178 25.97 -3.98 7.31
CA LEU A 178 24.86 -3.07 7.59
C LEU A 178 23.59 -3.87 7.82
N ARG A 179 22.85 -3.53 8.87
CA ARG A 179 21.45 -3.93 9.08
C ARG A 179 20.60 -2.71 9.39
N MET A 180 19.34 -2.75 9.04
CA MET A 180 18.46 -1.62 9.25
C MET A 180 17.09 -2.09 9.75
N THR A 181 16.50 -1.30 10.61
CA THR A 181 15.09 -1.36 10.97
C THR A 181 14.48 0.03 10.90
N ALA A 182 13.17 0.10 10.73
CA ALA A 182 12.44 1.37 10.69
C ALA A 182 11.55 1.47 11.92
N THR A 183 11.60 2.63 12.57
CA THR A 183 10.64 3.04 13.59
C THR A 183 9.59 3.98 12.97
N LYS A 184 8.67 4.46 13.78
CA LYS A 184 7.69 5.46 13.35
C LYS A 184 8.38 6.72 12.79
N ASP A 185 9.41 7.21 13.45
CA ASP A 185 10.00 8.53 13.19
C ASP A 185 11.36 8.47 12.49
N GLY A 186 12.06 7.30 12.50
CA GLY A 186 13.41 7.19 12.00
C GLY A 186 13.78 5.86 11.34
N LEU A 187 15.02 5.81 10.87
CA LEU A 187 15.71 4.62 10.43
C LEU A 187 16.89 4.34 11.36
N HIS A 188 16.96 3.14 11.87
CA HIS A 188 17.97 2.67 12.77
C HIS A 188 18.91 1.72 12.04
N ILE A 189 20.20 2.02 12.02
CA ILE A 189 21.21 1.26 11.29
C ILE A 189 22.24 0.74 12.29
N ALA A 190 22.38 -0.57 12.36
CA ALA A 190 23.52 -1.21 12.98
C ALA A 190 24.57 -1.54 11.91
N ALA A 191 25.83 -1.23 12.18
CA ALA A 191 26.92 -1.32 11.24
C ALA A 191 28.17 -1.93 11.87
N THR A 192 29.08 -2.47 11.06
CA THR A 192 30.40 -2.90 11.50
C THR A 192 31.49 -2.51 10.50
N ASP A 193 32.67 -2.16 11.01
CA ASP A 193 33.89 -2.03 10.22
C ASP A 193 34.69 -3.34 10.16
N GLY A 194 34.17 -4.39 10.81
CA GLY A 194 34.78 -5.73 10.95
C GLY A 194 35.53 -5.96 12.26
N ALA A 195 35.73 -4.92 13.08
CA ALA A 195 36.34 -4.99 14.39
C ALA A 195 35.35 -4.52 15.48
N GLU A 196 34.60 -3.50 15.19
CA GLU A 196 33.67 -2.87 16.11
C GLU A 196 32.25 -2.84 15.50
N SER A 197 31.26 -2.71 16.37
CA SER A 197 29.87 -2.46 15.95
C SER A 197 29.43 -1.06 16.33
N PHE A 198 28.64 -0.46 15.48
CA PHE A 198 28.16 0.90 15.61
C PHE A 198 26.65 0.94 15.45
N TYR A 199 26.02 1.90 16.09
CA TYR A 199 24.60 2.17 15.93
C TYR A 199 24.37 3.62 15.52
N TYR A 200 23.56 3.78 14.48
CA TYR A 200 23.21 5.09 13.91
C TYR A 200 21.70 5.25 13.87
N VAL A 201 21.26 6.48 14.09
CA VAL A 201 19.86 6.89 13.93
C VAL A 201 19.80 8.01 12.90
N GLY A 202 18.89 7.91 11.95
CA GLY A 202 18.67 8.90 10.91
C GLY A 202 17.18 9.15 10.67
N SER A 203 16.86 10.39 10.25
CA SER A 203 15.50 10.75 9.87
C SER A 203 15.14 10.14 8.51
N LYS A 204 13.90 9.72 8.34
CA LYS A 204 13.34 9.27 7.05
C LYS A 204 13.42 10.32 5.93
N ASP A 205 13.46 11.60 6.29
CA ASP A 205 13.57 12.68 5.32
C ASP A 205 15.02 13.05 4.97
N ASN A 206 15.96 12.77 5.86
CA ASN A 206 17.35 13.18 5.71
C ASN A 206 18.34 12.19 6.32
N MET A 207 18.63 11.11 5.60
CA MET A 207 19.62 10.10 6.00
C MET A 207 21.07 10.62 5.95
N ALA A 208 21.34 11.73 5.25
CA ALA A 208 22.67 12.37 5.26
C ALA A 208 23.04 12.93 6.64
N ALA A 209 22.05 13.21 7.49
CA ALA A 209 22.24 13.64 8.87
C ALA A 209 22.19 12.49 9.88
N ALA A 210 22.22 11.22 9.44
CA ALA A 210 22.30 10.10 10.36
C ALA A 210 23.54 10.22 11.25
N HIS A 211 23.36 10.02 12.53
CA HIS A 211 24.41 10.21 13.54
C HIS A 211 24.62 8.95 14.36
N LYS A 212 25.86 8.74 14.76
CA LYS A 212 26.27 7.62 15.60
C LYS A 212 25.82 7.84 17.05
N THR A 213 25.10 6.88 17.59
CA THR A 213 24.57 6.92 18.97
C THR A 213 25.27 5.97 19.91
N ALA A 214 25.85 4.88 19.38
CA ALA A 214 26.58 3.90 20.20
C ALA A 214 27.72 3.24 19.43
N THR A 215 28.69 2.71 20.20
CA THR A 215 29.81 1.91 19.72
C THR A 215 30.08 0.77 20.71
N TRP A 216 30.25 -0.45 20.16
CA TRP A 216 30.72 -1.62 20.92
C TRP A 216 32.11 -2.02 20.41
N THR A 217 33.09 -1.95 21.31
CA THR A 217 34.51 -2.22 20.99
C THR A 217 34.78 -3.73 20.98
N ALA A 218 35.90 -4.15 20.41
CA ALA A 218 36.36 -5.53 20.39
C ALA A 218 36.44 -6.17 21.78
N ALA A 219 36.78 -5.38 22.80
CA ALA A 219 36.83 -5.84 24.19
C ALA A 219 35.46 -6.22 24.77
N GLN A 220 34.38 -5.78 24.13
CA GLN A 220 32.99 -6.07 24.46
C GLN A 220 32.36 -7.09 23.47
N GLU A 221 33.18 -7.86 22.74
CA GLU A 221 32.76 -8.73 21.62
C GLU A 221 31.96 -7.98 20.57
N GLY A 222 32.34 -6.73 20.34
CA GLY A 222 31.56 -5.79 19.53
C GLY A 222 31.45 -6.10 18.05
N ALA A 223 32.24 -7.04 17.51
CA ALA A 223 32.26 -7.33 16.09
C ALA A 223 30.94 -7.88 15.55
N ASN A 224 30.11 -8.49 16.39
CA ASN A 224 28.87 -9.18 15.99
C ASN A 224 27.58 -8.51 16.49
N VAL A 225 27.66 -7.51 17.35
CA VAL A 225 26.47 -6.83 17.91
C VAL A 225 25.58 -6.25 16.80
N TRP A 226 26.17 -5.70 15.75
CA TRP A 226 25.44 -5.14 14.63
C TRP A 226 24.49 -6.13 13.96
N ASN A 227 24.87 -7.42 13.93
CA ASN A 227 24.08 -8.47 13.24
C ASN A 227 22.88 -8.93 14.07
N THR A 228 22.78 -8.51 15.33
CA THR A 228 21.66 -8.83 16.22
C THR A 228 20.49 -7.85 16.09
N LEU A 229 20.61 -6.78 15.28
CA LEU A 229 19.58 -5.75 15.15
C LEU A 229 18.24 -6.35 14.72
N VAL A 230 17.25 -6.13 15.55
CA VAL A 230 15.82 -6.29 15.27
C VAL A 230 15.09 -5.02 15.70
N GLY A 231 13.86 -4.85 15.25
CA GLY A 231 13.08 -3.68 15.62
C GLY A 231 11.58 -3.90 15.53
N ASN A 232 10.88 -3.03 16.21
CA ASN A 232 9.44 -2.82 16.05
C ASN A 232 9.19 -1.36 15.64
N ASN A 233 7.93 -0.96 15.50
CA ASN A 233 7.59 0.42 15.07
C ASN A 233 8.02 1.51 16.07
N ALA A 234 8.43 1.15 17.30
CA ALA A 234 8.80 2.10 18.33
C ALA A 234 10.31 2.16 18.58
N LYS A 235 10.99 1.00 18.53
CA LYS A 235 12.39 0.89 18.96
C LYS A 235 13.19 -0.09 18.10
N GLY A 236 14.50 0.10 18.05
CA GLY A 236 15.49 -0.88 17.62
C GLY A 236 16.16 -1.53 18.84
N PHE A 237 16.53 -2.81 18.69
CA PHE A 237 17.17 -3.61 19.73
C PHE A 237 18.42 -4.27 19.17
N VAL A 238 19.49 -4.25 19.95
CA VAL A 238 20.70 -5.04 19.69
C VAL A 238 21.13 -5.75 20.98
N ALA A 239 21.75 -6.91 20.85
CA ALA A 239 22.29 -7.64 21.99
C ALA A 239 23.81 -7.79 21.87
N GLY A 240 24.48 -7.75 23.02
CA GLY A 240 25.90 -8.02 23.14
C GLY A 240 26.19 -8.69 24.48
N ASN A 241 27.45 -8.89 24.78
CA ASN A 241 27.85 -9.40 26.09
C ASN A 241 27.43 -8.45 27.18
N GLY A 242 26.66 -8.99 28.12
CA GLY A 242 26.20 -8.28 29.30
C GLY A 242 24.85 -7.62 29.15
N GLY A 243 24.12 -7.77 28.03
CA GLY A 243 22.74 -7.29 27.99
C GLY A 243 22.19 -6.93 26.63
N VAL A 244 21.02 -6.30 26.67
CA VAL A 244 20.29 -5.79 25.51
C VAL A 244 20.29 -4.28 25.55
N ALA A 245 20.64 -3.65 24.44
CA ALA A 245 20.50 -2.21 24.25
C ALA A 245 19.27 -1.94 23.40
N GLU A 246 18.42 -1.05 23.86
CA GLU A 246 17.25 -0.56 23.14
C GLU A 246 17.43 0.91 22.76
N PHE A 247 16.97 1.25 21.58
CA PHE A 247 17.04 2.59 21.02
C PHE A 247 15.65 3.03 20.56
N ASP A 248 15.18 4.12 21.14
CA ASP A 248 14.19 4.95 20.46
C ASP A 248 14.92 6.04 19.63
N ASP A 249 14.20 6.94 18.98
CA ASP A 249 14.82 7.95 18.11
C ASP A 249 15.70 8.96 18.85
N ASN A 250 15.67 9.00 20.18
CA ASN A 250 16.33 10.02 21.00
C ASN A 250 17.22 9.45 22.09
N THR A 251 16.97 8.25 22.58
CA THR A 251 17.64 7.71 23.75
C THR A 251 18.14 6.28 23.53
N LEU A 252 19.29 6.00 24.15
CA LEU A 252 19.82 4.66 24.32
C LEU A 252 19.59 4.22 25.77
N GLN A 253 18.99 3.07 25.95
CA GLN A 253 18.91 2.39 27.24
C GLN A 253 19.55 1.01 27.13
N THR A 254 20.38 0.65 28.09
CA THR A 254 21.01 -0.67 28.17
C THR A 254 20.54 -1.39 29.41
N THR A 255 19.92 -2.55 29.23
CA THR A 255 19.52 -3.42 30.32
C THR A 255 20.54 -4.54 30.47
N ALA A 256 21.22 -4.61 31.60
CA ALA A 256 22.15 -5.67 31.89
C ALA A 256 21.44 -7.01 32.01
N SER A 257 22.02 -8.06 31.48
CA SER A 257 21.52 -9.43 31.55
C SER A 257 22.67 -10.41 31.76
N ALA A 258 22.42 -11.45 32.54
CA ALA A 258 23.35 -12.56 32.70
C ALA A 258 23.30 -13.57 31.54
N HIS A 259 22.39 -13.37 30.58
CA HIS A 259 22.29 -14.23 29.41
C HIS A 259 23.33 -13.85 28.35
N ASN A 260 23.92 -14.86 27.73
CA ASN A 260 24.75 -14.69 26.54
C ASN A 260 23.89 -14.86 25.30
N PHE A 261 23.61 -13.76 24.63
CA PHE A 261 22.76 -13.76 23.43
C PHE A 261 23.58 -14.15 22.19
N ASN A 262 23.23 -15.26 21.56
CA ASN A 262 23.76 -15.59 20.23
C ASN A 262 23.25 -14.59 19.19
N THR A 263 21.94 -14.28 19.25
CA THR A 263 21.30 -13.28 18.41
C THR A 263 19.91 -12.91 18.95
N LEU A 264 19.45 -11.71 18.61
CA LEU A 264 18.02 -11.38 18.67
C LEU A 264 17.34 -11.89 17.40
N LEU A 265 16.14 -12.41 17.55
CA LEU A 265 15.40 -13.05 16.45
C LEU A 265 14.29 -12.14 15.91
N ALA A 266 13.50 -11.56 16.79
CA ALA A 266 12.36 -10.73 16.43
C ALA A 266 11.96 -9.81 17.58
N ALA A 267 11.42 -8.63 17.24
CA ALA A 267 10.83 -7.72 18.20
C ALA A 267 9.39 -7.42 17.79
N THR A 268 8.44 -7.76 18.64
CA THR A 268 7.05 -7.36 18.48
C THR A 268 6.74 -6.11 19.31
N SER A 269 5.53 -5.66 19.36
CA SER A 269 5.11 -4.60 20.29
C SER A 269 5.11 -5.04 21.75
N GLN A 270 5.19 -6.35 22.00
CA GLN A 270 5.05 -6.91 23.34
C GLN A 270 6.27 -7.69 23.81
N ARG A 271 6.93 -8.42 22.91
CA ARG A 271 8.01 -9.33 23.27
C ARG A 271 9.22 -9.17 22.37
N LEU A 272 10.39 -9.38 22.98
CA LEU A 272 11.66 -9.54 22.30
C LEU A 272 12.05 -11.03 22.35
N TYR A 273 12.34 -11.61 21.20
CA TYR A 273 12.74 -13.01 21.03
C TYR A 273 14.23 -13.11 20.74
N ALA A 274 14.87 -14.08 21.34
CA ALA A 274 16.31 -14.31 21.21
C ALA A 274 16.66 -15.81 21.16
N ASN A 275 17.81 -16.10 20.56
CA ASN A 275 18.52 -17.36 20.76
C ASN A 275 19.64 -17.10 21.78
N VAL A 276 19.60 -17.79 22.92
CA VAL A 276 20.50 -17.62 24.05
C VAL A 276 21.40 -18.84 24.16
N ASP A 277 22.70 -18.61 24.33
CA ASP A 277 23.69 -19.67 24.41
C ASP A 277 23.40 -20.67 25.55
N GLY A 278 23.39 -21.94 25.20
CA GLY A 278 23.09 -23.03 26.13
C GLY A 278 21.64 -23.10 26.64
N GLN A 279 20.76 -22.13 26.27
CA GLN A 279 19.37 -22.07 26.74
C GLN A 279 18.35 -22.15 25.60
N GLY A 280 18.78 -21.95 24.35
CA GLY A 280 17.92 -22.03 23.18
C GLY A 280 17.03 -20.80 22.98
N LEU A 281 15.79 -21.02 22.52
CA LEU A 281 14.85 -19.94 22.26
C LEU A 281 14.27 -19.38 23.55
N MET A 282 14.39 -18.09 23.74
CA MET A 282 13.85 -17.35 24.88
C MET A 282 13.13 -16.08 24.43
N SER A 283 12.27 -15.58 25.29
CA SER A 283 11.68 -14.25 25.09
C SER A 283 11.47 -13.50 26.40
N ALA A 284 11.42 -12.19 26.32
CA ALA A 284 11.08 -11.30 27.42
C ALA A 284 10.07 -10.24 26.97
N PRO A 285 9.24 -9.67 27.87
CA PRO A 285 8.45 -8.47 27.57
C PRO A 285 9.37 -7.33 27.13
N VAL A 286 8.97 -6.52 26.15
CA VAL A 286 9.79 -5.39 25.65
C VAL A 286 9.96 -4.25 26.66
N ASP A 287 9.14 -4.21 27.69
CA ASP A 287 9.19 -3.24 28.79
C ASP A 287 9.97 -3.75 30.01
N ASP A 288 10.37 -5.04 30.01
CA ASP A 288 11.23 -5.63 31.04
C ASP A 288 12.23 -6.63 30.39
N LEU A 289 13.46 -6.17 30.16
CA LEU A 289 14.53 -6.97 29.57
C LEU A 289 15.57 -7.44 30.61
N THR A 290 15.22 -7.36 31.90
CA THR A 290 16.08 -7.86 33.00
C THR A 290 16.28 -9.38 32.91
N THR A 291 17.35 -9.89 33.50
CA THR A 291 17.68 -11.33 33.46
C THR A 291 16.49 -12.21 33.85
N GLY A 292 15.75 -11.84 34.90
CA GLY A 292 14.62 -12.64 35.41
C GLY A 292 13.36 -12.63 34.56
N ALA A 293 13.25 -11.71 33.60
CA ALA A 293 12.08 -11.60 32.71
C ALA A 293 12.17 -12.53 31.48
N TRP A 294 13.36 -13.03 31.17
CA TRP A 294 13.56 -13.96 30.05
C TRP A 294 13.05 -15.35 30.41
N THR A 295 12.17 -15.88 29.59
CA THR A 295 11.55 -17.20 29.74
C THR A 295 11.80 -18.06 28.50
N ALA A 296 11.96 -19.37 28.72
CA ALA A 296 12.11 -20.31 27.61
C ALA A 296 10.85 -20.35 26.74
N GLU A 297 11.04 -20.37 25.44
CA GLU A 297 9.99 -20.49 24.47
C GLU A 297 9.60 -21.96 24.25
N PRO A 298 8.31 -22.27 24.21
CA PRO A 298 7.87 -23.61 23.88
C PRO A 298 8.12 -23.91 22.39
N VAL A 299 8.61 -25.11 22.10
CA VAL A 299 8.86 -25.61 20.74
C VAL A 299 8.03 -26.88 20.55
N SER A 300 7.51 -27.07 19.33
CA SER A 300 6.76 -28.28 18.98
C SER A 300 7.58 -29.55 19.24
N GLU A 301 6.95 -30.55 19.81
CA GLU A 301 7.61 -31.87 20.09
C GLU A 301 8.01 -32.60 18.81
N ASP A 302 7.36 -32.27 17.69
CA ASP A 302 7.65 -32.87 16.37
C ASP A 302 8.87 -32.21 15.70
N ASP A 303 9.38 -31.07 16.24
CA ASP A 303 10.45 -30.29 15.66
C ASP A 303 11.76 -30.46 16.42
N ASN A 304 12.87 -30.49 15.67
CA ASN A 304 14.20 -30.60 16.23
C ASN A 304 14.93 -29.26 16.29
N MET A 305 15.18 -28.74 17.48
CA MET A 305 15.93 -27.51 17.70
C MET A 305 17.33 -27.48 17.08
N ALA A 306 17.96 -28.61 16.80
CA ALA A 306 19.21 -28.65 16.05
C ALA A 306 19.07 -28.18 14.59
N GLN A 307 17.86 -28.13 14.08
CA GLN A 307 17.54 -27.60 12.74
C GLN A 307 17.18 -26.12 12.76
N PHE A 308 17.12 -25.49 13.95
CA PHE A 308 16.91 -24.05 14.03
C PHE A 308 18.06 -23.31 13.34
N PRO A 309 17.76 -22.33 12.45
CA PRO A 309 18.81 -21.68 11.66
C PRO A 309 19.74 -20.82 12.53
N THR A 310 21.00 -20.79 12.15
CA THR A 310 22.05 -20.06 12.85
C THR A 310 22.68 -18.96 12.01
N LYS A 311 22.41 -18.93 10.69
CA LYS A 311 22.98 -17.98 9.72
C LYS A 311 21.91 -17.31 8.88
N GLY A 312 22.22 -16.13 8.38
CA GLY A 312 21.31 -15.37 7.51
C GLY A 312 19.95 -15.14 8.15
N LEU A 313 19.92 -14.91 9.46
CA LEU A 313 18.68 -14.77 10.21
C LEU A 313 17.98 -13.45 9.90
N ALA A 314 16.70 -13.54 9.59
CA ALA A 314 15.80 -12.41 9.45
C ALA A 314 14.41 -12.76 9.96
N SER A 315 13.63 -11.75 10.32
CA SER A 315 12.26 -11.95 10.81
C SER A 315 11.26 -11.01 10.18
N ALA A 316 10.00 -11.42 10.20
CA ALA A 316 8.85 -10.62 9.82
C ALA A 316 7.71 -10.84 10.82
N ILE A 317 7.01 -9.76 11.16
CA ILE A 317 5.87 -9.77 12.08
C ILE A 317 4.62 -9.39 11.31
N LEU A 318 3.68 -10.31 11.16
CA LEU A 318 2.44 -10.07 10.43
C LEU A 318 1.25 -10.07 11.38
N PRO A 319 0.27 -9.18 11.18
CA PRO A 319 -0.98 -9.24 11.94
C PRO A 319 -1.74 -10.52 11.60
N LEU A 320 -2.43 -11.10 12.59
CA LEU A 320 -3.37 -12.18 12.35
C LEU A 320 -4.72 -11.60 11.89
N PRO A 321 -5.19 -11.89 10.66
CA PRO A 321 -6.40 -11.22 10.12
C PRO A 321 -7.67 -11.47 10.93
N THR A 322 -7.73 -12.58 11.66
CA THR A 322 -8.91 -12.98 12.47
C THR A 322 -8.88 -12.47 13.90
N ASN A 323 -7.73 -11.97 14.36
CA ASN A 323 -7.57 -11.45 15.72
C ASN A 323 -6.50 -10.34 15.72
N SER A 324 -6.93 -9.09 15.93
CA SER A 324 -6.05 -7.91 15.93
C SER A 324 -4.98 -7.92 17.03
N ASP A 325 -5.21 -8.70 18.10
CA ASP A 325 -4.31 -8.77 19.24
C ASP A 325 -3.27 -9.89 19.10
N SER A 326 -3.35 -10.65 18.03
CA SER A 326 -2.42 -11.74 17.71
C SER A 326 -1.65 -11.47 16.43
N ARG A 327 -0.46 -12.03 16.35
CA ARG A 327 0.44 -11.87 15.20
C ARG A 327 1.24 -13.12 14.91
N TYR A 328 1.59 -13.28 13.66
CA TYR A 328 2.61 -14.27 13.26
C TYR A 328 3.99 -13.67 13.49
N VAL A 329 4.84 -14.43 14.17
CA VAL A 329 6.28 -14.17 14.27
C VAL A 329 6.97 -15.21 13.40
N VAL A 330 7.56 -14.76 12.30
CA VAL A 330 8.24 -15.62 11.32
C VAL A 330 9.72 -15.35 11.36
N VAL A 331 10.54 -16.38 11.54
CA VAL A 331 12.01 -16.33 11.50
C VAL A 331 12.48 -17.22 10.35
N VAL A 332 13.37 -16.68 9.54
CA VAL A 332 13.94 -17.39 8.38
C VAL A 332 15.47 -17.32 8.47
N GLY A 333 16.12 -18.40 8.10
CA GLY A 333 17.58 -18.48 8.05
C GLY A 333 18.01 -19.87 7.58
N HIS A 334 19.31 -20.16 7.66
CA HIS A 334 19.86 -21.45 7.23
C HIS A 334 20.98 -21.92 8.17
N ASN A 335 21.37 -23.18 8.04
CA ASN A 335 22.56 -23.72 8.64
C ASN A 335 23.64 -23.96 7.59
N ASP A 336 24.86 -24.27 8.03
CA ASP A 336 25.99 -24.51 7.14
C ASP A 336 25.71 -25.66 6.16
N GLY A 337 25.99 -25.41 4.89
CA GLY A 337 25.84 -26.40 3.84
C GLY A 337 24.42 -26.53 3.28
N GLU A 338 23.44 -25.83 3.84
CA GLU A 338 22.06 -25.82 3.32
C GLU A 338 21.95 -24.94 2.08
N ALA A 339 21.28 -25.43 1.04
CA ALA A 339 21.02 -24.67 -0.19
C ALA A 339 19.82 -23.72 -0.06
N TYR A 340 18.94 -23.98 0.90
CA TYR A 340 17.71 -23.25 1.13
C TYR A 340 17.57 -22.87 2.59
N SER A 341 16.87 -21.78 2.84
CA SER A 341 16.51 -21.34 4.18
C SER A 341 15.39 -22.19 4.75
N SER A 342 15.45 -22.46 6.06
CA SER A 342 14.35 -22.99 6.86
C SER A 342 13.50 -21.85 7.42
N VAL A 343 12.23 -22.12 7.65
CA VAL A 343 11.25 -21.15 8.19
C VAL A 343 10.70 -21.69 9.49
N TRP A 344 10.78 -20.87 10.51
CA TRP A 344 10.22 -21.15 11.84
C TRP A 344 9.21 -20.06 12.18
N ALA A 345 8.08 -20.46 12.70
CA ALA A 345 7.02 -19.50 13.01
C ALA A 345 6.26 -19.89 14.29
N LYS A 346 5.66 -18.88 14.90
CA LYS A 346 4.67 -19.05 15.97
C LYS A 346 3.60 -17.98 15.87
N ILE A 347 2.47 -18.22 16.51
CA ILE A 347 1.47 -17.18 16.79
C ILE A 347 1.79 -16.59 18.17
N GLU A 348 2.01 -15.29 18.24
CA GLU A 348 2.03 -14.55 19.49
C GLU A 348 0.63 -14.05 19.79
N GLU A 349 0.10 -14.45 20.95
CA GLU A 349 -1.19 -14.00 21.46
C GLU A 349 -0.98 -12.99 22.58
N ASP A 350 -1.84 -12.00 22.66
CA ASP A 350 -1.75 -10.93 23.65
C ASP A 350 -1.83 -11.48 25.08
N GLY A 351 -0.84 -11.16 25.91
CA GLY A 351 -0.78 -11.58 27.30
C GLY A 351 -0.56 -13.06 27.55
N GLN A 352 -0.34 -13.87 26.50
CA GLN A 352 -0.12 -15.31 26.63
C GLN A 352 1.05 -15.79 25.74
N ASN A 353 2.01 -16.52 26.33
CA ASN A 353 3.13 -17.11 25.60
C ASN A 353 2.99 -18.65 25.55
N LYS A 354 1.84 -19.17 25.09
CA LYS A 354 1.53 -20.60 25.10
C LYS A 354 1.73 -21.29 23.76
N GLN A 355 1.67 -20.54 22.65
CA GLN A 355 1.85 -21.09 21.32
C GLN A 355 3.30 -21.52 21.12
N GLN A 356 3.47 -22.67 20.49
CA GLN A 356 4.79 -23.25 20.24
C GLN A 356 5.41 -22.69 18.96
N TRP A 357 6.74 -22.57 18.95
CA TRP A 357 7.48 -22.46 17.71
C TRP A 357 7.39 -23.76 16.95
N MET A 358 7.20 -23.67 15.64
CA MET A 358 7.18 -24.82 14.72
C MET A 358 7.98 -24.50 13.47
N GLN A 359 8.65 -25.53 12.95
CA GLN A 359 9.30 -25.49 11.66
C GLN A 359 8.27 -25.74 10.56
N TYR A 360 8.29 -24.95 9.49
CA TYR A 360 7.45 -25.24 8.34
C TYR A 360 7.99 -26.46 7.57
N PRO A 361 7.11 -27.40 7.15
CA PRO A 361 7.52 -28.54 6.34
C PRO A 361 8.01 -28.05 4.96
N TYR A 362 9.10 -28.64 4.47
CA TYR A 362 9.73 -28.19 3.22
C TYR A 362 10.11 -29.36 2.27
N ASP A 363 9.87 -30.60 2.63
CA ASP A 363 10.34 -31.77 1.87
C ASP A 363 9.74 -31.80 0.45
N ASP A 364 8.50 -31.38 0.27
CA ASP A 364 7.80 -31.32 -1.01
C ASP A 364 7.60 -29.89 -1.56
N ASN A 365 8.36 -28.92 -1.03
CA ASN A 365 8.20 -27.50 -1.42
C ASN A 365 9.29 -27.07 -2.42
N ASP A 366 8.92 -26.94 -3.68
CA ASP A 366 9.81 -26.46 -4.75
C ASP A 366 10.04 -24.94 -4.71
N ASN A 367 9.23 -24.20 -3.95
CA ASN A 367 9.27 -22.74 -3.87
C ASN A 367 9.91 -22.27 -2.56
N ARG A 368 11.08 -22.80 -2.23
CA ARG A 368 11.83 -22.42 -1.03
C ARG A 368 12.68 -21.17 -1.27
N LEU A 369 12.91 -20.40 -0.22
CA LEU A 369 13.87 -19.30 -0.26
C LEU A 369 15.30 -19.87 -0.31
N PRO A 370 16.15 -19.46 -1.25
CA PRO A 370 17.56 -19.84 -1.22
C PRO A 370 18.25 -19.38 0.06
N ALA A 371 19.26 -20.09 0.50
CA ALA A 371 20.10 -19.67 1.61
C ALA A 371 20.91 -18.43 1.24
N PHE A 372 20.89 -17.41 2.11
CA PHE A 372 21.63 -16.17 1.93
C PHE A 372 22.42 -15.84 3.20
N ASP A 373 23.71 -15.48 3.03
CA ASP A 373 24.53 -15.00 4.14
C ASP A 373 23.97 -13.71 4.77
N ASN A 374 23.42 -12.86 3.92
CA ASN A 374 22.81 -11.60 4.31
C ASN A 374 21.35 -11.60 3.85
N LEU A 375 20.46 -11.93 4.78
CA LEU A 375 19.02 -11.89 4.61
C LEU A 375 18.43 -10.81 5.49
N GLN A 376 17.57 -9.99 4.93
CA GLN A 376 16.79 -9.00 5.66
C GLN A 376 15.35 -9.04 5.16
N MET A 377 14.39 -8.91 6.06
CA MET A 377 12.97 -9.05 5.75
C MET A 377 12.15 -7.91 6.37
N GLY A 378 10.99 -7.69 5.80
CA GLY A 378 9.96 -6.80 6.34
C GLY A 378 8.59 -7.13 5.75
N VAL A 379 7.56 -6.48 6.28
CA VAL A 379 6.18 -6.65 5.80
C VAL A 379 5.81 -5.49 4.91
N TYR A 380 5.46 -5.78 3.67
CA TYR A 380 5.02 -4.83 2.66
C TYR A 380 3.60 -5.14 2.23
N ASN A 381 2.67 -4.25 2.52
CA ASN A 381 1.27 -4.41 2.14
C ASN A 381 0.71 -5.80 2.47
N GLY A 382 0.97 -6.26 3.70
CA GLY A 382 0.46 -7.53 4.24
C GLY A 382 1.19 -8.80 3.80
N ARG A 383 2.26 -8.71 3.02
CA ARG A 383 3.11 -9.84 2.59
C ARG A 383 4.54 -9.68 3.08
N ILE A 384 5.28 -10.77 3.18
CA ILE A 384 6.71 -10.71 3.49
C ILE A 384 7.48 -10.36 2.22
N VAL A 385 8.38 -9.40 2.33
CA VAL A 385 9.39 -9.10 1.31
C VAL A 385 10.77 -9.27 1.92
N ALA A 386 11.65 -9.94 1.21
CA ALA A 386 13.00 -10.25 1.63
C ALA A 386 14.03 -9.75 0.61
N LEU A 387 15.10 -9.16 1.12
CA LEU A 387 16.32 -8.87 0.37
C LEU A 387 17.39 -9.88 0.76
N GLY A 388 17.86 -10.66 -0.21
CA GLY A 388 18.90 -11.66 0.02
C GLY A 388 20.11 -11.49 -0.90
N HIS A 389 21.31 -11.63 -0.34
CA HIS A 389 22.56 -11.70 -1.10
C HIS A 389 23.62 -12.50 -0.34
N ASN A 390 24.56 -13.08 -1.05
CA ASN A 390 25.69 -13.80 -0.46
C ASN A 390 26.95 -12.94 -0.45
N ASN A 391 27.85 -13.24 0.49
CA ASN A 391 29.12 -12.56 0.63
C ASN A 391 29.94 -12.61 -0.68
N GLY A 392 30.50 -11.48 -1.09
CA GLY A 392 31.26 -11.36 -2.33
C GLY A 392 30.41 -11.24 -3.62
N GLN A 393 29.08 -11.36 -3.53
CA GLN A 393 28.18 -11.12 -4.66
C GLN A 393 27.66 -9.66 -4.63
N GLN A 394 27.74 -9.00 -5.76
CA GLN A 394 27.18 -7.64 -5.91
C GLN A 394 25.68 -7.63 -6.24
N THR A 395 25.12 -8.78 -6.62
CA THR A 395 23.73 -8.88 -7.03
C THR A 395 22.87 -9.38 -5.88
N ALA A 396 22.07 -8.49 -5.34
CA ALA A 396 20.98 -8.82 -4.42
C ALA A 396 19.69 -9.09 -5.19
N LYS A 397 18.81 -9.91 -4.61
CA LYS A 397 17.50 -10.21 -5.18
C LYS A 397 16.41 -9.97 -4.15
N MET A 398 15.26 -9.52 -4.65
CA MET A 398 14.04 -9.38 -3.85
C MET A 398 13.18 -10.63 -4.02
N TYR A 399 12.70 -11.14 -2.90
CA TYR A 399 11.75 -12.27 -2.84
C TYR A 399 10.50 -11.84 -2.09
N ARG A 400 9.39 -12.51 -2.36
CA ARG A 400 8.14 -12.33 -1.64
C ARG A 400 7.56 -13.65 -1.20
N SER A 401 6.84 -13.62 -0.09
CA SER A 401 5.94 -14.68 0.36
C SER A 401 4.59 -14.08 0.71
N GLU A 402 3.52 -14.70 0.23
CA GLU A 402 2.13 -14.28 0.47
C GLU A 402 1.40 -15.19 1.48
N ASP A 403 2.09 -16.24 1.96
CA ASP A 403 1.60 -17.29 2.84
C ASP A 403 2.46 -17.45 4.10
N HIS A 404 2.89 -16.33 4.66
CA HIS A 404 3.65 -16.22 5.92
C HIS A 404 5.00 -16.97 5.92
N GLY A 405 5.64 -17.08 4.76
CA GLY A 405 6.96 -17.68 4.62
C GLY A 405 6.94 -19.14 4.15
N LEU A 406 5.77 -19.75 3.89
CA LEU A 406 5.70 -21.13 3.43
C LEU A 406 6.26 -21.29 2.00
N THR A 407 5.84 -20.41 1.08
CA THR A 407 6.38 -20.40 -0.29
C THR A 407 6.98 -19.04 -0.65
N TRP A 408 7.99 -19.06 -1.51
CA TRP A 408 8.76 -17.89 -1.91
C TRP A 408 8.88 -17.78 -3.42
N GLN A 409 8.82 -16.58 -3.91
CA GLN A 409 8.99 -16.24 -5.32
C GLN A 409 9.87 -15.00 -5.47
N VAL A 410 10.59 -14.89 -6.57
CA VAL A 410 11.25 -13.61 -6.93
C VAL A 410 10.18 -12.53 -7.03
N ASP A 411 10.38 -11.42 -6.34
CA ASP A 411 9.41 -10.33 -6.37
C ASP A 411 9.50 -9.59 -7.71
N THR A 412 8.36 -9.50 -8.41
CA THR A 412 8.24 -8.79 -9.68
C THR A 412 7.66 -7.38 -9.54
N VAL A 413 7.25 -7.02 -8.33
CA VAL A 413 6.69 -5.70 -7.99
C VAL A 413 7.73 -4.88 -7.27
N VAL A 414 8.23 -5.38 -6.12
CA VAL A 414 9.32 -4.75 -5.38
C VAL A 414 10.62 -5.28 -5.97
N THR A 415 11.10 -4.65 -7.02
CA THR A 415 12.37 -5.00 -7.67
C THR A 415 13.50 -4.11 -7.16
N MET A 416 14.74 -4.50 -7.38
CA MET A 416 15.89 -3.64 -7.05
C MET A 416 15.82 -2.32 -7.84
N PRO A 417 16.23 -1.18 -7.23
CA PRO A 417 16.28 0.10 -7.93
C PRO A 417 17.23 0.06 -9.13
N GLU A 418 16.84 0.70 -10.23
CA GLU A 418 17.73 0.89 -11.36
C GLU A 418 18.88 1.84 -10.96
N GLY A 419 20.11 1.45 -11.30
CA GLY A 419 21.32 2.23 -10.96
C GLY A 419 21.79 2.08 -9.50
N ILE A 420 21.25 1.10 -8.76
CA ILE A 420 21.78 0.76 -7.44
C ILE A 420 23.21 0.24 -7.57
N SER A 421 24.07 0.70 -6.67
CA SER A 421 25.46 0.25 -6.58
C SER A 421 25.92 0.20 -5.13
N SER A 422 26.61 -0.86 -4.75
CA SER A 422 27.15 -1.08 -3.43
C SER A 422 28.50 -1.80 -3.50
N ASN A 423 29.23 -1.84 -2.39
CA ASN A 423 30.41 -2.68 -2.23
C ASN A 423 30.09 -4.14 -1.85
N GLY A 424 28.85 -4.59 -2.02
CA GLY A 424 28.35 -5.87 -1.55
C GLY A 424 27.69 -5.79 -0.16
N THR A 425 27.61 -4.60 0.43
CA THR A 425 26.95 -4.36 1.72
C THR A 425 25.66 -3.58 1.51
N LEU A 426 24.56 -4.13 1.95
CA LEU A 426 23.23 -3.54 1.82
C LEU A 426 22.48 -3.66 3.14
N ALA A 427 21.68 -2.66 3.49
CA ALA A 427 20.67 -2.79 4.52
C ALA A 427 19.29 -2.47 3.96
N PHE A 428 18.28 -3.12 4.51
CA PHE A 428 16.91 -3.11 4.05
C PHE A 428 15.95 -2.98 5.24
N ALA A 429 14.93 -2.15 5.09
CA ALA A 429 13.81 -2.08 6.02
C ALA A 429 12.53 -1.69 5.28
N ILE A 430 11.40 -1.99 5.89
CA ILE A 430 10.07 -1.51 5.45
C ILE A 430 9.46 -0.77 6.63
N ASP A 431 8.99 0.45 6.40
CA ASP A 431 8.37 1.25 7.43
C ASP A 431 6.84 1.07 7.51
N SER A 432 6.23 1.65 8.53
CA SER A 432 4.78 1.57 8.77
C SER A 432 3.93 2.22 7.65
N ASP A 433 4.54 3.09 6.84
CA ASP A 433 3.88 3.73 5.70
C ASP A 433 4.05 2.93 4.39
N ASN A 434 4.54 1.69 4.49
CA ASN A 434 4.89 0.81 3.38
C ASN A 434 5.95 1.41 2.44
N PHE A 435 6.86 2.26 2.94
CA PHE A 435 8.05 2.55 2.16
C PHE A 435 9.09 1.46 2.37
N VAL A 436 9.61 0.97 1.26
CA VAL A 436 10.78 0.09 1.22
C VAL A 436 12.01 0.95 1.15
N TRP A 437 12.95 0.70 2.05
CA TRP A 437 14.22 1.40 2.16
C TRP A 437 15.38 0.47 1.87
N ILE A 438 16.34 0.93 1.07
CA ILE A 438 17.62 0.26 0.84
C ILE A 438 18.73 1.28 1.02
N VAL A 439 19.73 0.95 1.82
CA VAL A 439 20.96 1.72 1.94
C VAL A 439 22.17 0.89 1.50
N CYS A 440 23.11 1.52 0.81
CA CYS A 440 24.23 0.88 0.15
C CYS A 440 25.53 1.30 0.80
N GLY A 441 26.30 0.33 1.30
CA GLY A 441 27.70 0.53 1.64
C GLY A 441 28.55 0.85 0.40
N GLY A 442 29.68 1.46 0.58
CA GLY A 442 30.57 1.92 -0.48
C GLY A 442 30.10 3.23 -1.11
N THR A 443 28.99 3.22 -1.80
CA THR A 443 28.45 4.41 -2.50
C THR A 443 27.68 5.36 -1.59
N GLY A 444 27.12 4.85 -0.49
CA GLY A 444 26.24 5.62 0.38
C GLY A 444 24.88 5.92 -0.20
N GLN A 445 24.50 5.28 -1.31
CA GLN A 445 23.17 5.48 -1.90
C GLN A 445 22.07 5.09 -0.90
N VAL A 446 21.03 5.90 -0.83
CA VAL A 446 19.81 5.65 -0.08
C VAL A 446 18.65 5.66 -1.06
N TRP A 447 17.88 4.59 -1.07
CA TRP A 447 16.71 4.43 -1.93
C TRP A 447 15.46 4.24 -1.08
N ARG A 448 14.39 4.91 -1.48
CA ARG A 448 13.06 4.76 -0.90
C ARG A 448 12.05 4.49 -2.00
N GLY A 449 11.24 3.45 -1.86
CA GLY A 449 10.25 3.09 -2.88
C GLY A 449 8.93 2.65 -2.29
N ARG A 450 7.85 2.85 -3.07
CA ARG A 450 6.49 2.41 -2.72
C ARG A 450 5.63 2.31 -3.98
N GLN A 451 4.61 1.45 -3.95
CA GLN A 451 3.58 1.44 -4.99
C GLN A 451 2.70 2.69 -4.90
N ASN A 452 2.35 3.23 -6.04
CA ASN A 452 1.58 4.47 -6.12
C ASN A 452 0.23 4.40 -5.42
N PHE A 453 -0.48 3.26 -5.45
CA PHE A 453 -1.78 3.13 -4.78
C PHE A 453 -1.73 3.21 -3.26
N LEU A 454 -0.57 2.99 -2.64
CA LEU A 454 -0.37 3.14 -1.19
C LEU A 454 -0.16 4.60 -0.77
N GLY A 455 0.01 5.49 -1.72
CA GLY A 455 0.11 6.93 -1.50
C GLY A 455 0.89 7.59 -2.63
N TRP A 456 0.22 8.50 -3.30
CA TRP A 456 0.79 9.27 -4.40
C TRP A 456 1.83 10.27 -3.89
N GLU A 457 3.00 10.34 -4.52
CA GLU A 457 4.02 11.33 -4.14
C GLU A 457 3.59 12.77 -4.43
N LYS A 458 2.77 12.94 -5.48
CA LYS A 458 2.12 14.21 -5.80
C LYS A 458 0.63 13.99 -5.69
N ARG A 459 0.00 14.75 -4.83
CA ARG A 459 -1.44 14.80 -4.73
C ARG A 459 -2.00 15.23 -6.10
N GLU A 460 -2.69 14.30 -6.75
CA GLU A 460 -3.34 14.56 -8.06
C GLU A 460 -4.74 15.17 -7.88
N ASP A 461 -4.97 15.93 -6.82
CA ASP A 461 -6.23 16.62 -6.59
C ASP A 461 -6.41 17.75 -7.61
N VAL A 462 -6.97 17.36 -8.72
CA VAL A 462 -7.35 18.31 -9.78
C VAL A 462 -8.58 19.11 -9.38
N PHE A 463 -9.24 18.77 -8.26
CA PHE A 463 -10.55 19.30 -7.87
C PHE A 463 -10.54 20.34 -6.79
N GLU A 464 -9.54 20.35 -5.93
CA GLU A 464 -9.37 21.44 -4.99
C GLU A 464 -8.54 22.52 -5.68
N GLU A 465 -9.19 23.54 -6.21
CA GLU A 465 -8.54 24.84 -6.32
C GLU A 465 -7.97 25.13 -4.93
N LYS A 466 -6.63 25.12 -4.82
CA LYS A 466 -5.97 25.65 -3.63
C LYS A 466 -6.58 27.02 -3.42
N LYS A 467 -7.36 27.22 -2.35
CA LYS A 467 -7.67 28.54 -1.87
C LYS A 467 -6.31 29.20 -1.72
N LYS A 468 -6.02 30.18 -2.57
CA LYS A 468 -4.86 31.04 -2.36
C LYS A 468 -5.04 31.57 -0.95
N ALA A 469 -4.14 31.20 -0.06
CA ALA A 469 -4.02 31.85 1.22
C ALA A 469 -3.72 33.30 0.90
N ASN A 470 -4.68 34.18 1.21
CA ASN A 470 -4.46 35.62 1.23
C ASN A 470 -3.56 35.95 2.42
#